data_adea78f7514f78839f18121a16ea8686
#
_entry.id   adea78f7514f78839f18121a16ea8686
#
_cell.length_a   1.000
_cell.length_b   1.000
_cell.length_c   1.000
_cell.angle_alpha   90.00
_cell.angle_beta   90.00
_cell.angle_gamma   90.00
#
_symmetry.space_group_name_H-M   'P 1'
#
loop_
_entity.id
_entity.type
_entity.pdbx_description
1 polymer ?
#
loop_
_entity_poly.entity_id
_entity_poly.type
_entity_poly.pdbx_seq_one_letter_code
_entity_poly.pdbx_strand_id
1 'polypeptide(L)'
;MLRHSDIATLLPHGTETRHNNMNLKTKKYWLFDMDGTLTQAMHDFDAMRSTLGLPAGMPILEALAAMDPEQAKVKHAALDAMELDMAADAIPQPGSHELLSLLQSQGATLGIVTRNGKQIANVTLAACGLDEFFSDADIISRDCCVAKPDPAGVQLLLSRWTADPADAVMVGDYLFDLQAGHSAGIDTVHMDVDSRFEWPQYTSVSVNSLQALTAYISP
;
A
#
# COMPACT_ATOMS: atom_id res chain seq x y z
N MET A 1 -33.47 27.99 -41.02
CA MET A 1 -33.66 28.36 -39.60
C MET A 1 -32.90 27.35 -38.75
N LEU A 2 -31.70 27.73 -38.33
CA LEU A 2 -31.24 27.84 -36.94
C LEU A 2 -31.05 26.49 -36.26
N ARG A 3 -29.95 26.15 -35.62
CA ARG A 3 -28.88 26.94 -34.94
C ARG A 3 -27.68 26.02 -34.71
N HIS A 4 -26.53 26.54 -34.84
CA HIS A 4 -25.41 26.73 -33.90
C HIS A 4 -25.00 25.46 -33.13
N SER A 5 -23.89 24.89 -33.51
CA SER A 5 -22.55 25.08 -32.88
C SER A 5 -22.55 24.84 -31.37
N ASP A 6 -21.88 23.79 -30.95
CA ASP A 6 -21.02 23.90 -29.76
C ASP A 6 -19.78 23.04 -30.03
N ILE A 7 -18.70 23.74 -30.29
CA ILE A 7 -17.34 23.25 -30.26
C ILE A 7 -16.99 23.09 -28.78
N ALA A 8 -17.05 21.87 -28.28
CA ALA A 8 -16.47 21.56 -26.97
C ALA A 8 -14.95 21.62 -27.11
N THR A 9 -14.39 22.71 -26.63
CA THR A 9 -12.96 22.97 -26.45
C THR A 9 -12.39 21.85 -25.59
N LEU A 10 -11.49 21.05 -26.18
CA LEU A 10 -10.61 20.15 -25.45
C LEU A 10 -9.69 21.01 -24.55
N LEU A 11 -9.98 21.05 -23.25
CA LEU A 11 -9.04 21.51 -22.25
C LEU A 11 -8.03 20.40 -21.96
N PRO A 12 -6.75 20.73 -21.76
CA PRO A 12 -5.71 19.73 -21.47
C PRO A 12 -6.01 19.10 -20.10
N HIS A 13 -5.75 17.80 -20.00
CA HIS A 13 -5.88 17.03 -18.78
C HIS A 13 -5.00 17.64 -17.68
N GLY A 14 -5.60 18.53 -16.88
CA GLY A 14 -5.03 19.01 -15.65
C GLY A 14 -5.10 17.90 -14.60
N THR A 15 -4.05 17.74 -13.83
CA THR A 15 -3.95 16.95 -12.63
C THR A 15 -5.06 17.33 -11.65
N GLU A 16 -6.23 16.69 -11.75
CA GLU A 16 -7.31 16.85 -10.76
C GLU A 16 -6.99 15.98 -9.55
N THR A 17 -6.26 16.56 -8.61
CA THR A 17 -6.28 16.12 -7.22
C THR A 17 -7.66 16.46 -6.66
N ARG A 18 -8.54 15.46 -6.45
CA ARG A 18 -9.78 15.67 -5.71
C ARG A 18 -9.43 15.87 -4.24
N HIS A 19 -9.33 17.13 -3.84
CA HIS A 19 -9.14 17.51 -2.44
C HIS A 19 -10.47 17.47 -1.69
N ASN A 20 -10.70 16.45 -0.91
CA ASN A 20 -11.36 16.67 0.36
C ASN A 20 -10.37 17.50 1.21
N ASN A 21 -10.85 18.46 2.00
CA ASN A 21 -10.08 19.46 2.78
C ASN A 21 -9.15 18.81 3.84
N MET A 22 -8.46 17.73 3.50
CA MET A 22 -7.65 16.92 4.40
C MET A 22 -6.22 17.44 4.44
N ASN A 23 -5.74 17.74 5.65
CA ASN A 23 -4.39 18.23 5.86
C ASN A 23 -3.46 17.08 6.27
N LEU A 24 -2.83 16.39 5.31
CA LEU A 24 -1.84 15.35 5.59
C LEU A 24 -0.60 15.88 6.32
N LYS A 25 -0.31 17.20 6.24
CA LYS A 25 0.84 17.83 6.92
C LYS A 25 0.78 17.71 8.45
N THR A 26 -0.38 17.43 9.02
CA THR A 26 -0.56 17.29 10.47
C THR A 26 -0.50 15.83 10.95
N LYS A 27 -0.41 14.88 10.02
CA LYS A 27 -0.36 13.45 10.37
C LYS A 27 0.99 13.09 10.99
N LYS A 28 0.91 12.34 12.10
CA LYS A 28 2.07 11.93 12.89
C LYS A 28 2.44 10.46 12.67
N TYR A 29 1.47 9.64 12.24
CA TYR A 29 1.61 8.20 12.09
C TYR A 29 1.33 7.81 10.66
N TRP A 30 2.35 7.27 9.98
CA TRP A 30 2.27 6.91 8.57
C TRP A 30 2.46 5.41 8.42
N LEU A 31 1.43 4.77 7.92
CA LEU A 31 1.41 3.34 7.63
C LEU A 31 1.50 3.18 6.11
N PHE A 32 2.36 2.29 5.67
CA PHE A 32 2.56 2.04 4.24
C PHE A 32 2.28 0.58 3.90
N ASP A 33 1.68 0.36 2.75
CA ASP A 33 1.89 -0.87 2.04
C ASP A 33 3.30 -0.90 1.43
N MET A 34 3.75 -2.08 1.02
CA MET A 34 5.09 -2.27 0.50
C MET A 34 5.09 -2.39 -1.02
N ASP A 35 4.53 -3.49 -1.56
CA ASP A 35 4.61 -3.84 -2.98
C ASP A 35 3.62 -3.02 -3.82
N GLY A 36 4.12 -2.29 -4.81
CA GLY A 36 3.33 -1.34 -5.58
C GLY A 36 3.27 0.06 -4.95
N THR A 37 3.64 0.20 -3.67
CA THR A 37 3.61 1.47 -2.92
C THR A 37 5.02 2.00 -2.64
N LEU A 38 5.77 1.38 -1.73
CA LEU A 38 7.17 1.74 -1.42
C LEU A 38 8.16 1.07 -2.36
N THR A 39 7.81 -0.07 -2.91
CA THR A 39 8.56 -0.79 -3.93
C THR A 39 7.75 -0.90 -5.21
N GLN A 40 8.40 -1.08 -6.35
CA GLN A 40 7.72 -1.30 -7.62
C GLN A 40 6.99 -2.65 -7.59
N ALA A 41 5.80 -2.70 -8.20
CA ALA A 41 5.03 -3.94 -8.32
C ALA A 41 5.77 -4.88 -9.29
N MET A 42 6.36 -5.96 -8.76
CA MET A 42 7.08 -6.97 -9.54
C MET A 42 6.32 -8.29 -9.65
N HIS A 43 5.23 -8.46 -8.91
CA HIS A 43 4.51 -9.72 -8.81
C HIS A 43 3.58 -9.94 -10.00
N ASP A 44 3.84 -11.01 -10.77
CA ASP A 44 2.87 -11.58 -11.69
C ASP A 44 1.96 -12.55 -10.91
N PHE A 45 0.92 -12.01 -10.29
CA PHE A 45 -0.01 -12.80 -9.48
C PHE A 45 -0.76 -13.88 -10.28
N ASP A 46 -0.93 -13.72 -11.59
CA ASP A 46 -1.55 -14.74 -12.44
C ASP A 46 -0.60 -15.93 -12.67
N ALA A 47 0.67 -15.66 -12.95
CA ALA A 47 1.69 -16.68 -13.04
C ALA A 47 1.89 -17.41 -11.70
N MET A 48 1.90 -16.68 -10.59
CA MET A 48 1.99 -17.27 -9.24
C MET A 48 0.80 -18.17 -8.94
N ARG A 49 -0.45 -17.73 -9.20
CA ARG A 49 -1.66 -18.57 -9.05
C ARG A 49 -1.56 -19.84 -9.89
N SER A 50 -1.14 -19.69 -11.15
CA SER A 50 -0.99 -20.82 -12.07
C SER A 50 0.03 -21.85 -11.54
N THR A 51 1.19 -21.38 -11.08
CA THR A 51 2.25 -22.24 -10.51
C THR A 51 1.77 -22.97 -9.25
N LEU A 52 1.00 -22.26 -8.41
CA LEU A 52 0.42 -22.84 -7.19
C LEU A 52 -0.83 -23.71 -7.46
N GLY A 53 -1.34 -23.77 -8.70
CA GLY A 53 -2.57 -24.47 -9.03
C GLY A 53 -3.78 -23.91 -8.30
N LEU A 54 -3.88 -22.59 -8.20
CA LEU A 54 -4.99 -21.87 -7.56
C LEU A 54 -5.98 -21.34 -8.60
N PRO A 55 -7.25 -21.09 -8.22
CA PRO A 55 -8.25 -20.53 -9.11
C PRO A 55 -7.84 -19.15 -9.64
N ALA A 56 -8.11 -18.89 -10.92
CA ALA A 56 -7.91 -17.57 -11.51
C ALA A 56 -8.82 -16.52 -10.86
N GLY A 57 -8.33 -15.29 -10.73
CA GLY A 57 -9.10 -14.14 -10.24
C GLY A 57 -9.36 -14.12 -8.72
N MET A 58 -9.03 -15.17 -7.99
CA MET A 58 -9.13 -15.18 -6.52
C MET A 58 -7.79 -14.71 -5.92
N PRO A 59 -7.79 -13.82 -4.90
CA PRO A 59 -6.55 -13.46 -4.20
C PRO A 59 -5.89 -14.71 -3.59
N ILE A 60 -4.54 -14.75 -3.61
CA ILE A 60 -3.79 -15.97 -3.29
C ILE A 60 -4.04 -16.43 -1.85
N LEU A 61 -3.96 -15.53 -0.88
CA LEU A 61 -4.12 -15.89 0.54
C LEU A 61 -5.54 -16.40 0.83
N GLU A 62 -6.55 -15.82 0.21
CA GLU A 62 -7.95 -16.22 0.33
C GLU A 62 -8.19 -17.61 -0.31
N ALA A 63 -7.55 -17.86 -1.47
CA ALA A 63 -7.60 -19.16 -2.11
C ALA A 63 -6.94 -20.25 -1.24
N LEU A 64 -5.81 -19.94 -0.62
CA LEU A 64 -5.12 -20.83 0.31
C LEU A 64 -5.95 -21.08 1.59
N ALA A 65 -6.57 -20.04 2.14
CA ALA A 65 -7.40 -20.17 3.34
C ALA A 65 -8.67 -21.03 3.12
N ALA A 66 -9.15 -21.13 1.88
CA ALA A 66 -10.30 -21.97 1.53
C ALA A 66 -9.95 -23.45 1.29
N MET A 67 -8.65 -23.81 1.32
CA MET A 67 -8.18 -25.18 1.06
C MET A 67 -8.12 -26.04 2.32
N ASP A 68 -7.92 -27.36 2.11
CA ASP A 68 -7.52 -28.26 3.18
C ASP A 68 -6.22 -27.78 3.84
N PRO A 69 -6.13 -27.76 5.20
CA PRO A 69 -4.98 -27.18 5.90
C PRO A 69 -3.61 -27.78 5.53
N GLU A 70 -3.54 -29.10 5.28
CA GLU A 70 -2.28 -29.76 4.92
C GLU A 70 -1.84 -29.35 3.49
N GLN A 71 -2.80 -29.24 2.57
CA GLN A 71 -2.52 -28.78 1.21
C GLN A 71 -2.15 -27.29 1.22
N ALA A 72 -2.87 -26.47 2.00
CA ALA A 72 -2.59 -25.05 2.16
C ALA A 72 -1.16 -24.81 2.66
N LYS A 73 -0.72 -25.58 3.66
CA LYS A 73 0.63 -25.48 4.22
C LYS A 73 1.73 -25.67 3.17
N VAL A 74 1.59 -26.67 2.31
CA VAL A 74 2.56 -26.94 1.23
C VAL A 74 2.60 -25.78 0.24
N LYS A 75 1.42 -25.25 -0.11
CA LYS A 75 1.31 -24.12 -1.06
C LYS A 75 1.77 -22.81 -0.45
N HIS A 76 1.57 -22.58 0.86
CA HIS A 76 2.14 -21.44 1.56
C HIS A 76 3.67 -21.45 1.51
N ALA A 77 4.29 -22.61 1.78
CA ALA A 77 5.75 -22.72 1.68
C ALA A 77 6.26 -22.47 0.25
N ALA A 78 5.52 -22.89 -0.77
CA ALA A 78 5.86 -22.60 -2.16
C ALA A 78 5.68 -21.12 -2.51
N LEU A 79 4.63 -20.47 -2.00
CA LEU A 79 4.40 -19.03 -2.12
C LEU A 79 5.54 -18.25 -1.48
N ASP A 80 5.90 -18.59 -0.22
CA ASP A 80 6.99 -17.92 0.51
C ASP A 80 8.33 -18.04 -0.26
N ALA A 81 8.60 -19.20 -0.85
CA ALA A 81 9.83 -19.39 -1.64
C ALA A 81 9.85 -18.52 -2.90
N MET A 82 8.72 -18.41 -3.61
CA MET A 82 8.60 -17.56 -4.80
C MET A 82 8.75 -16.07 -4.45
N GLU A 83 8.09 -15.61 -3.39
CA GLU A 83 8.18 -14.23 -2.94
C GLU A 83 9.58 -13.88 -2.41
N LEU A 84 10.24 -14.82 -1.71
CA LEU A 84 11.60 -14.61 -1.20
C LEU A 84 12.63 -14.50 -2.33
N ASP A 85 12.46 -15.28 -3.40
CA ASP A 85 13.33 -15.23 -4.59
C ASP A 85 13.22 -13.85 -5.28
N MET A 86 11.99 -13.30 -5.36
CA MET A 86 11.76 -11.96 -5.93
C MET A 86 12.19 -10.82 -4.99
N ALA A 87 12.13 -11.02 -3.68
CA ALA A 87 12.41 -9.97 -2.68
C ALA A 87 13.85 -9.43 -2.78
N ALA A 88 14.81 -10.27 -3.15
CA ALA A 88 16.21 -9.88 -3.29
C ALA A 88 16.46 -8.94 -4.48
N ASP A 89 15.61 -8.99 -5.48
CA ASP A 89 15.65 -8.16 -6.70
C ASP A 89 14.68 -6.98 -6.66
N ALA A 90 14.07 -6.71 -5.49
CA ALA A 90 13.11 -5.64 -5.34
C ALA A 90 13.71 -4.27 -5.66
N ILE A 91 12.93 -3.43 -6.34
CA ILE A 91 13.32 -2.08 -6.76
C ILE A 91 12.48 -1.07 -5.99
N PRO A 92 13.08 -0.04 -5.35
CA PRO A 92 12.32 0.98 -4.66
C PRO A 92 11.45 1.77 -5.64
N GLN A 93 10.25 2.14 -5.19
CA GLN A 93 9.41 3.05 -5.95
C GLN A 93 10.08 4.43 -5.99
N PRO A 94 10.12 5.10 -7.16
CA PRO A 94 10.68 6.44 -7.24
C PRO A 94 10.06 7.38 -6.19
N GLY A 95 10.92 8.05 -5.41
CA GLY A 95 10.49 8.97 -4.35
C GLY A 95 10.25 8.33 -2.98
N SER A 96 10.38 7.00 -2.82
CA SER A 96 10.17 6.36 -1.51
C SER A 96 11.17 6.83 -0.46
N HIS A 97 12.45 6.86 -0.81
CA HIS A 97 13.50 7.29 0.12
C HIS A 97 13.35 8.76 0.52
N GLU A 98 13.06 9.63 -0.43
CA GLU A 98 12.84 11.06 -0.20
C GLU A 98 11.61 11.32 0.68
N LEU A 99 10.51 10.60 0.43
CA LEU A 99 9.29 10.69 1.24
C LEU A 99 9.55 10.25 2.68
N LEU A 100 10.14 9.08 2.88
CA LEU A 100 10.40 8.52 4.20
C LEU A 100 11.38 9.40 4.99
N SER A 101 12.43 9.90 4.34
CA SER A 101 13.39 10.85 4.94
C SER A 101 12.71 12.15 5.37
N LEU A 102 11.82 12.70 4.53
CA LEU A 102 11.07 13.90 4.87
C LEU A 102 10.17 13.67 6.09
N LEU A 103 9.39 12.59 6.09
CA LEU A 103 8.50 12.25 7.20
C LEU A 103 9.27 12.03 8.50
N GLN A 104 10.40 11.32 8.44
CA GLN A 104 11.27 11.12 9.61
C GLN A 104 11.84 12.45 10.12
N SER A 105 12.25 13.35 9.23
CA SER A 105 12.73 14.68 9.61
C SER A 105 11.66 15.56 10.28
N GLN A 106 10.39 15.31 9.95
CA GLN A 106 9.23 15.95 10.57
C GLN A 106 8.80 15.28 11.89
N GLY A 107 9.49 14.21 12.31
CA GLY A 107 9.19 13.48 13.56
C GLY A 107 8.01 12.52 13.42
N ALA A 108 7.63 12.12 12.21
CA ALA A 108 6.59 11.12 11.99
C ALA A 108 7.06 9.72 12.42
N THR A 109 6.13 8.92 12.92
CA THR A 109 6.32 7.49 13.19
C THR A 109 5.88 6.70 11.96
N LEU A 110 6.73 5.78 11.50
CA LEU A 110 6.56 5.04 10.26
C LEU A 110 6.33 3.55 10.54
N GLY A 111 5.42 2.93 9.81
CA GLY A 111 5.17 1.49 9.91
C GLY A 111 4.75 0.89 8.57
N ILE A 112 4.89 -0.42 8.48
CA ILE A 112 4.50 -1.24 7.32
C ILE A 112 3.33 -2.12 7.71
N VAL A 113 2.34 -2.24 6.81
CA VAL A 113 1.30 -3.26 6.87
C VAL A 113 1.27 -3.97 5.51
N THR A 114 1.86 -5.15 5.45
CA THR A 114 2.02 -5.92 4.19
C THR A 114 1.27 -7.25 4.23
N ARG A 115 0.96 -7.77 3.05
CA ARG A 115 0.43 -9.14 2.86
C ARG A 115 1.54 -10.19 2.70
N ASN A 116 2.81 -9.77 2.69
CA ASN A 116 3.95 -10.67 2.68
C ASN A 116 4.24 -11.26 4.06
N GLY A 117 5.00 -12.34 4.09
CA GLY A 117 5.60 -12.87 5.31
C GLY A 117 6.69 -11.92 5.85
N LYS A 118 6.97 -12.00 7.14
CA LYS A 118 7.91 -11.10 7.84
C LYS A 118 9.32 -11.13 7.23
N GLN A 119 9.83 -12.34 6.96
CA GLN A 119 11.16 -12.50 6.36
C GLN A 119 11.23 -11.85 4.98
N ILE A 120 10.19 -12.04 4.16
CA ILE A 120 10.11 -11.46 2.81
C ILE A 120 10.12 -9.93 2.90
N ALA A 121 9.29 -9.37 3.78
CA ALA A 121 9.24 -7.92 3.99
C ALA A 121 10.63 -7.35 4.36
N ASN A 122 11.34 -7.99 5.28
CA ASN A 122 12.66 -7.54 5.69
C ASN A 122 13.69 -7.62 4.54
N VAL A 123 13.67 -8.69 3.74
CA VAL A 123 14.57 -8.83 2.58
C VAL A 123 14.25 -7.77 1.52
N THR A 124 12.97 -7.55 1.22
CA THR A 124 12.51 -6.53 0.27
C THR A 124 12.96 -5.12 0.68
N LEU A 125 12.74 -4.76 1.94
CA LEU A 125 13.14 -3.45 2.46
C LEU A 125 14.65 -3.26 2.41
N ALA A 126 15.43 -4.27 2.80
CA ALA A 126 16.89 -4.24 2.74
C ALA A 126 17.41 -4.12 1.30
N ALA A 127 16.83 -4.87 0.35
CA ALA A 127 17.19 -4.78 -1.07
C ALA A 127 16.94 -3.36 -1.64
N CYS A 128 15.92 -2.68 -1.14
CA CYS A 128 15.57 -1.32 -1.53
C CYS A 128 16.31 -0.23 -0.73
N GLY A 129 17.09 -0.55 0.30
CA GLY A 129 17.72 0.41 1.22
C GLY A 129 16.71 1.20 2.05
N LEU A 130 15.55 0.61 2.34
CA LEU A 130 14.46 1.23 3.09
C LEU A 130 14.30 0.68 4.52
N ASP A 131 15.09 -0.32 4.89
CA ASP A 131 15.04 -1.00 6.17
C ASP A 131 15.39 -0.08 7.35
N GLU A 132 16.24 0.92 7.14
CA GLU A 132 16.63 1.89 8.17
C GLU A 132 15.47 2.79 8.66
N PHE A 133 14.40 2.92 7.88
CA PHE A 133 13.25 3.76 8.23
C PHE A 133 12.24 3.09 9.17
N PHE A 134 12.31 1.77 9.32
CA PHE A 134 11.31 1.01 10.05
C PHE A 134 11.92 0.15 11.14
N SER A 135 11.38 0.25 12.35
CA SER A 135 11.73 -0.73 13.37
C SER A 135 11.11 -2.09 13.02
N ASP A 136 11.79 -3.18 13.35
CA ASP A 136 11.26 -4.52 13.10
C ASP A 136 9.87 -4.73 13.75
N ALA A 137 9.65 -4.12 14.91
CA ALA A 137 8.36 -4.17 15.59
C ALA A 137 7.24 -3.47 14.81
N ASP A 138 7.54 -2.48 13.98
CA ASP A 138 6.55 -1.68 13.22
C ASP A 138 6.32 -2.20 11.79
N ILE A 139 6.85 -3.37 11.47
CA ILE A 139 6.56 -4.10 10.24
C ILE A 139 5.54 -5.19 10.55
N ILE A 140 4.29 -4.98 10.21
CA ILE A 140 3.19 -5.94 10.37
C ILE A 140 3.03 -6.74 9.08
N SER A 141 3.28 -8.02 9.20
CA SER A 141 3.18 -9.01 8.11
C SER A 141 1.95 -9.89 8.26
N ARG A 142 1.67 -10.75 7.26
CA ARG A 142 0.62 -11.78 7.34
C ARG A 142 0.83 -12.80 8.47
N ASP A 143 2.05 -12.86 9.02
CA ASP A 143 2.37 -13.76 10.14
C ASP A 143 1.93 -13.19 11.50
N CYS A 144 1.65 -11.88 11.57
CA CYS A 144 1.32 -11.19 12.82
C CYS A 144 -0.17 -11.22 13.15
N CYS A 145 -1.02 -11.12 12.13
CA CYS A 145 -2.48 -11.00 12.26
C CYS A 145 -3.17 -11.29 10.93
N VAL A 146 -4.49 -11.21 10.90
CA VAL A 146 -5.26 -11.32 9.66
C VAL A 146 -4.80 -10.24 8.68
N ALA A 147 -4.53 -10.65 7.44
CA ALA A 147 -4.01 -9.77 6.40
C ALA A 147 -5.07 -8.77 5.90
N LYS A 148 -4.61 -7.64 5.34
CA LYS A 148 -5.48 -6.70 4.61
C LYS A 148 -6.37 -7.44 3.60
N PRO A 149 -7.65 -7.10 3.47
CA PRO A 149 -8.33 -5.87 3.88
C PRO A 149 -8.80 -5.79 5.35
N ASP A 150 -8.52 -6.80 6.17
CA ASP A 150 -8.83 -6.74 7.61
C ASP A 150 -8.03 -5.59 8.27
N PRO A 151 -8.66 -4.76 9.14
CA PRO A 151 -7.99 -3.65 9.80
C PRO A 151 -7.01 -4.06 10.91
N ALA A 152 -6.90 -5.34 11.25
CA ALA A 152 -6.12 -5.83 12.39
C ALA A 152 -4.66 -5.34 12.40
N GLY A 153 -3.99 -5.33 11.25
CA GLY A 153 -2.60 -4.86 11.14
C GLY A 153 -2.47 -3.36 11.41
N VAL A 154 -3.38 -2.56 10.90
CA VAL A 154 -3.45 -1.11 11.16
C VAL A 154 -3.72 -0.86 12.63
N GLN A 155 -4.74 -1.52 13.20
CA GLN A 155 -5.11 -1.39 14.61
C GLN A 155 -3.99 -1.80 15.56
N LEU A 156 -3.21 -2.82 15.20
CA LEU A 156 -2.05 -3.27 15.97
C LEU A 156 -0.97 -2.18 16.05
N LEU A 157 -0.65 -1.50 14.95
CA LEU A 157 0.28 -0.38 14.94
C LEU A 157 -0.27 0.81 15.73
N LEU A 158 -1.53 1.20 15.53
CA LEU A 158 -2.15 2.30 16.28
C LEU A 158 -2.10 2.04 17.80
N SER A 159 -2.43 0.82 18.22
CA SER A 159 -2.37 0.41 19.63
C SER A 159 -0.95 0.47 20.18
N ARG A 160 0.03 -0.04 19.44
CA ARG A 160 1.44 -0.02 19.84
C ARG A 160 1.98 1.39 20.03
N TRP A 161 1.62 2.28 19.14
CA TRP A 161 2.02 3.69 19.17
C TRP A 161 1.17 4.55 20.11
N THR A 162 0.10 3.99 20.68
CA THR A 162 -0.91 4.75 21.43
C THR A 162 -1.41 5.95 20.59
N ALA A 163 -1.60 5.70 19.30
CA ALA A 163 -1.92 6.71 18.31
C ALA A 163 -3.42 7.02 18.27
N ASP A 164 -3.78 8.31 18.15
CA ASP A 164 -5.12 8.69 17.78
C ASP A 164 -5.32 8.38 16.27
N PRO A 165 -6.37 7.64 15.87
CA PRO A 165 -6.66 7.40 14.47
C PRO A 165 -6.74 8.68 13.61
N ALA A 166 -7.18 9.79 14.18
CA ALA A 166 -7.24 11.08 13.49
C ALA A 166 -5.85 11.62 13.08
N ASP A 167 -4.78 11.21 13.76
CA ASP A 167 -3.41 11.60 13.46
C ASP A 167 -2.68 10.60 12.52
N ALA A 168 -3.37 9.55 12.07
CA ALA A 168 -2.78 8.48 11.27
C ALA A 168 -3.26 8.50 9.81
N VAL A 169 -2.45 7.89 8.93
CA VAL A 169 -2.79 7.72 7.52
C VAL A 169 -2.18 6.42 6.99
N MET A 170 -2.96 5.69 6.16
CA MET A 170 -2.50 4.52 5.39
C MET A 170 -2.27 4.92 3.94
N VAL A 171 -1.08 4.64 3.42
CA VAL A 171 -0.70 4.83 2.02
C VAL A 171 -0.62 3.46 1.35
N GLY A 172 -1.33 3.28 0.25
CA GLY A 172 -1.34 2.03 -0.49
C GLY A 172 -1.80 2.20 -1.92
N ASP A 173 -1.48 1.24 -2.78
CA ASP A 173 -1.82 1.25 -4.21
C ASP A 173 -3.06 0.40 -4.53
N TYR A 174 -3.49 -0.45 -3.59
CA TYR A 174 -4.56 -1.40 -3.86
C TYR A 174 -5.76 -1.24 -2.92
N LEU A 175 -6.91 -1.76 -3.36
CA LEU A 175 -8.18 -1.76 -2.61
C LEU A 175 -8.03 -2.21 -1.16
N PHE A 176 -7.23 -3.25 -0.92
CA PHE A 176 -7.10 -3.84 0.42
C PHE A 176 -6.45 -2.90 1.43
N ASP A 177 -5.54 -2.04 0.98
CA ASP A 177 -4.87 -1.04 1.82
C ASP A 177 -5.87 0.02 2.27
N LEU A 178 -6.63 0.52 1.28
CA LEU A 178 -7.63 1.55 1.49
C LEU A 178 -8.77 1.04 2.39
N GLN A 179 -9.22 -0.20 2.18
CA GLN A 179 -10.24 -0.81 3.03
C GLN A 179 -9.74 -1.04 4.47
N ALA A 180 -8.51 -1.50 4.64
CA ALA A 180 -7.93 -1.71 5.97
C ALA A 180 -7.79 -0.38 6.73
N GLY A 181 -7.26 0.67 6.09
CA GLY A 181 -7.16 2.01 6.67
C GLY A 181 -8.52 2.60 7.01
N HIS A 182 -9.45 2.59 6.06
CA HIS A 182 -10.82 3.09 6.25
C HIS A 182 -11.55 2.35 7.38
N SER A 183 -11.45 1.02 7.44
CA SER A 183 -12.08 0.21 8.48
C SER A 183 -11.46 0.40 9.85
N ALA A 184 -10.19 0.80 9.92
CA ALA A 184 -9.51 1.19 11.14
C ALA A 184 -9.83 2.62 11.59
N GLY A 185 -10.57 3.39 10.78
CA GLY A 185 -10.95 4.77 11.08
C GLY A 185 -9.86 5.79 10.85
N ILE A 186 -8.85 5.46 10.04
CA ILE A 186 -7.77 6.38 9.67
C ILE A 186 -7.94 6.89 8.23
N ASP A 187 -7.24 7.97 7.91
CA ASP A 187 -7.21 8.48 6.56
C ASP A 187 -6.43 7.57 5.62
N THR A 188 -6.72 7.66 4.34
CA THR A 188 -6.09 6.82 3.31
C THR A 188 -5.58 7.67 2.15
N VAL A 189 -4.41 7.29 1.66
CA VAL A 189 -3.83 7.82 0.41
C VAL A 189 -3.79 6.70 -0.61
N HIS A 190 -4.51 6.87 -1.70
CA HIS A 190 -4.44 5.98 -2.86
C HIS A 190 -3.30 6.44 -3.78
N MET A 191 -2.22 5.65 -3.83
CA MET A 191 -1.11 5.84 -4.75
C MET A 191 -1.35 4.98 -5.99
N ASP A 192 -1.66 5.61 -7.14
CA ASP A 192 -1.94 4.90 -8.38
C ASP A 192 -1.20 5.57 -9.55
N VAL A 193 -0.12 4.93 -9.99
CA VAL A 193 0.77 5.43 -11.06
C VAL A 193 0.04 5.63 -12.38
N ASP A 194 -1.03 4.88 -12.64
CA ASP A 194 -1.85 4.99 -13.84
C ASP A 194 -2.96 6.05 -13.71
N SER A 195 -3.13 6.64 -12.52
CA SER A 195 -4.14 7.68 -12.24
C SER A 195 -5.59 7.24 -12.49
N ARG A 196 -5.90 5.95 -12.33
CA ARG A 196 -7.27 5.41 -12.50
C ARG A 196 -8.16 5.72 -11.30
N PHE A 197 -7.58 5.68 -10.08
CA PHE A 197 -8.24 5.99 -8.81
C PHE A 197 -9.60 5.31 -8.65
N GLU A 198 -9.63 3.99 -8.80
CA GLU A 198 -10.84 3.20 -8.92
C GLU A 198 -11.71 3.13 -7.65
N TRP A 199 -11.17 3.48 -6.46
CA TRP A 199 -11.85 3.30 -5.16
C TRP A 199 -12.04 4.59 -4.38
N PRO A 200 -12.75 5.60 -4.93
CA PRO A 200 -12.92 6.90 -4.28
C PRO A 200 -13.67 6.84 -2.94
N GLN A 201 -14.50 5.79 -2.73
CA GLN A 201 -15.26 5.60 -1.49
C GLN A 201 -14.37 5.25 -0.27
N TYR A 202 -13.16 4.75 -0.51
CA TYR A 202 -12.19 4.40 0.53
C TYR A 202 -10.98 5.33 0.53
N THR A 203 -10.96 6.38 -0.30
CA THR A 203 -9.80 7.22 -0.54
C THR A 203 -10.02 8.63 0.00
N SER A 204 -9.14 9.08 0.90
CA SER A 204 -9.12 10.45 1.40
C SER A 204 -8.35 11.38 0.46
N VAL A 205 -7.21 10.92 -0.06
CA VAL A 205 -6.34 11.65 -1.00
C VAL A 205 -5.85 10.70 -2.07
N SER A 206 -5.79 11.16 -3.34
CA SER A 206 -5.25 10.41 -4.47
C SER A 206 -3.97 11.07 -4.97
N VAL A 207 -2.93 10.27 -5.20
CA VAL A 207 -1.67 10.70 -5.79
C VAL A 207 -1.19 9.68 -6.83
N ASN A 208 -0.49 10.14 -7.86
CA ASN A 208 0.03 9.25 -8.89
C ASN A 208 1.52 8.91 -8.71
N SER A 209 2.14 9.43 -7.67
CA SER A 209 3.54 9.14 -7.34
C SER A 209 3.86 9.53 -5.90
N LEU A 210 4.91 8.94 -5.33
CA LEU A 210 5.40 9.33 -4.01
C LEU A 210 6.02 10.74 -4.03
N GLN A 211 6.56 11.20 -5.16
CA GLN A 211 7.02 12.58 -5.33
C GLN A 211 5.86 13.58 -5.22
N ALA A 212 4.69 13.25 -5.82
CA ALA A 212 3.49 14.09 -5.67
C ALA A 212 3.02 14.15 -4.22
N LEU A 213 3.06 13.03 -3.50
CA LEU A 213 2.76 12.99 -2.06
C LEU A 213 3.77 13.81 -1.26
N THR A 214 5.06 13.68 -1.55
CA THR A 214 6.12 14.48 -0.93
C THR A 214 5.89 15.98 -1.12
N ALA A 215 5.58 16.40 -2.35
CA ALA A 215 5.25 17.80 -2.65
C ALA A 215 4.00 18.28 -1.91
N TYR A 216 3.00 17.42 -1.75
CA TYR A 216 1.76 17.74 -1.03
C TYR A 216 1.99 17.99 0.47
N ILE A 217 2.90 17.26 1.11
CA ILE A 217 3.19 17.38 2.55
C ILE A 217 4.36 18.28 2.89
N SER A 218 5.13 18.72 1.89
CA SER A 218 6.24 19.68 2.10
C SER A 218 5.73 21.01 2.67
N PRO A 219 6.54 21.71 3.46
CA PRO A 219 6.20 23.00 4.08
C PRO A 219 5.70 24.06 3.10
#